data_a5a3376f1e8d1929d2fc995f5e3fb302
#
_entry.id   a5a3376f1e8d1929d2fc995f5e3fb302
#
_cell.length_a   1.000
_cell.length_b   1.000
_cell.length_c   1.000
_cell.angle_alpha   90.00
_cell.angle_beta   90.00
_cell.angle_gamma   90.00
#
_symmetry.space_group_name_H-M   'P 1'
#
loop_
_entity.id
_entity.type
_entity.pdbx_description
1 polymer ?
#
loop_
_entity_poly.entity_id
_entity_poly.type
_entity_poly.pdbx_seq_one_letter_code
_entity_poly.pdbx_strand_id
1 'polypeptide(L)'
;DAVRRADAFGPVHRADVGEIDSVMWVSVQCARRMLTHSTDRDILALFVDRVEEGALDGDMLLLVRHGKAEPRKQWTGTDDKRPITPRGASMAYSLDRELACYNPTRLITSPWLRCQQTIQMLSWQTGLPLHTAEPLTEDAFAADPEAAWQCFHKELKNTLQRHSATAVCMHRPVIGGIFGHLRELCATKSLMKRLISSSPYM
;
A
#
# COMPACT_ATOMS: atom_id res chain seq x y z
N ASP A 1 -4.94 -7.86 13.11
CA ASP A 1 -3.75 -7.24 12.54
C ASP A 1 -2.51 -7.94 13.03
N ALA A 2 -1.94 -8.78 12.17
CA ALA A 2 -0.67 -9.44 12.45
C ALA A 2 0.45 -8.60 11.87
N VAL A 3 1.32 -8.09 12.72
CA VAL A 3 2.46 -7.29 12.32
C VAL A 3 3.73 -7.86 12.89
N ARG A 4 4.81 -7.74 12.13
CA ARG A 4 6.12 -8.27 12.52
C ARG A 4 6.76 -7.50 13.66
N ARG A 5 6.41 -6.23 13.90
CA ARG A 5 7.08 -5.32 14.83
C ARG A 5 6.16 -4.80 15.90
N ALA A 6 6.73 -4.63 17.09
CA ALA A 6 6.07 -4.00 18.24
C ALA A 6 5.73 -2.50 18.01
N ASP A 7 6.36 -1.86 17.03
CA ASP A 7 6.17 -0.46 16.66
C ASP A 7 5.07 -0.22 15.61
N ALA A 8 4.23 -1.23 15.35
CA ALA A 8 3.02 -1.06 14.56
C ALA A 8 2.04 -0.08 15.21
N PHE A 9 1.30 0.66 14.37
CA PHE A 9 0.38 1.72 14.82
C PHE A 9 -0.89 1.23 15.52
N GLY A 10 -0.95 -0.02 15.92
CA GLY A 10 -2.13 -0.65 16.50
C GLY A 10 -3.09 -1.20 15.44
N PRO A 11 -4.31 -1.61 15.83
CA PRO A 11 -5.27 -2.21 14.91
C PRO A 11 -5.67 -1.26 13.79
N VAL A 12 -5.82 -1.79 12.57
CA VAL A 12 -6.23 -1.05 11.37
C VAL A 12 -7.64 -0.48 11.54
N HIS A 13 -8.55 -1.31 12.06
CA HIS A 13 -9.91 -0.90 12.38
C HIS A 13 -10.08 -0.76 13.88
N ARG A 14 -10.68 0.34 14.31
CA ARG A 14 -11.10 0.50 15.70
C ARG A 14 -12.47 -0.12 15.87
N ALA A 15 -12.63 -0.89 16.93
CA ALA A 15 -13.93 -1.31 17.40
C ALA A 15 -14.76 -0.11 17.86
N ASP A 16 -16.09 -0.26 17.90
CA ASP A 16 -16.97 0.74 18.48
C ASP A 16 -16.67 0.95 19.96
N VAL A 17 -17.03 2.12 20.47
CA VAL A 17 -16.81 2.47 21.88
C VAL A 17 -17.55 1.49 22.78
N GLY A 18 -16.81 0.79 23.64
CA GLY A 18 -17.36 -0.19 24.58
C GLY A 18 -17.45 -1.61 24.02
N GLU A 19 -17.05 -1.87 22.78
CA GLU A 19 -17.00 -3.22 22.22
C GLU A 19 -15.73 -3.99 22.62
N ILE A 20 -14.61 -3.28 22.79
CA ILE A 20 -13.33 -3.85 23.21
C ILE A 20 -12.79 -3.11 24.42
N ASP A 21 -12.62 -3.80 25.52
CA ASP A 21 -12.10 -3.24 26.79
C ASP A 21 -10.59 -3.04 26.73
N SER A 22 -9.85 -3.99 26.14
CA SER A 22 -8.39 -3.93 26.06
C SER A 22 -7.83 -4.69 24.86
N VAL A 23 -6.63 -4.30 24.44
CA VAL A 23 -5.86 -4.97 23.40
C VAL A 23 -4.46 -5.23 23.93
N MET A 24 -3.94 -6.44 23.70
CA MET A 24 -2.58 -6.80 24.08
C MET A 24 -1.86 -7.61 22.99
N TRP A 25 -0.57 -7.45 22.91
CA TRP A 25 0.29 -8.28 22.08
C TRP A 25 0.73 -9.52 22.86
N VAL A 26 0.50 -10.69 22.29
CA VAL A 26 0.85 -11.97 22.91
C VAL A 26 1.57 -12.89 21.92
N SER A 27 2.35 -13.85 22.44
CA SER A 27 2.90 -14.89 21.59
C SER A 27 1.80 -15.81 21.05
N VAL A 28 2.03 -16.47 19.91
CA VAL A 28 1.11 -17.47 19.34
C VAL A 28 0.71 -18.53 20.35
N GLN A 29 1.67 -19.02 21.15
CA GLN A 29 1.40 -20.02 22.19
C GLN A 29 0.46 -19.48 23.26
N CYS A 30 0.61 -18.22 23.66
CA CYS A 30 -0.27 -17.56 24.60
C CYS A 30 -1.67 -17.36 24.00
N ALA A 31 -1.75 -16.87 22.76
CA ALA A 31 -3.01 -16.70 22.04
C ALA A 31 -3.80 -18.00 21.95
N ARG A 32 -3.16 -19.13 21.61
CA ARG A 32 -3.82 -20.45 21.57
C ARG A 32 -4.49 -20.84 22.89
N ARG A 33 -3.94 -20.43 24.02
CA ARG A 33 -4.50 -20.70 25.36
C ARG A 33 -5.61 -19.74 25.76
N MET A 34 -5.53 -18.49 25.28
CA MET A 34 -6.47 -17.44 25.65
C MET A 34 -7.75 -17.46 24.82
N LEU A 35 -7.65 -17.86 23.55
CA LEU A 35 -8.80 -17.90 22.65
C LEU A 35 -9.79 -18.98 23.08
N THR A 36 -11.05 -18.57 23.31
CA THR A 36 -12.15 -19.44 23.75
C THR A 36 -12.99 -19.97 22.61
N HIS A 37 -13.16 -19.19 21.53
CA HIS A 37 -13.94 -19.59 20.36
C HIS A 37 -13.14 -20.44 19.39
N SER A 38 -13.78 -21.48 18.83
CA SER A 38 -13.15 -22.36 17.83
C SER A 38 -12.75 -21.61 16.57
N THR A 39 -13.62 -20.74 16.07
CA THR A 39 -13.36 -19.93 14.87
C THR A 39 -12.09 -19.07 15.01
N ASP A 40 -11.87 -18.46 16.18
CA ASP A 40 -10.67 -17.64 16.41
C ASP A 40 -9.41 -18.50 16.47
N ARG A 41 -9.50 -19.71 17.01
CA ARG A 41 -8.41 -20.69 16.99
C ARG A 41 -8.10 -21.17 15.59
N ASP A 42 -9.11 -21.39 14.75
CA ASP A 42 -8.93 -21.77 13.35
C ASP A 42 -8.26 -20.63 12.55
N ILE A 43 -8.67 -19.38 12.77
CA ILE A 43 -8.02 -18.20 12.18
C ILE A 43 -6.56 -18.11 12.62
N LEU A 44 -6.28 -18.32 13.91
CA LEU A 44 -4.91 -18.33 14.43
C LEU A 44 -4.07 -19.46 13.80
N ALA A 45 -4.65 -20.64 13.61
CA ALA A 45 -3.97 -21.76 12.94
C ALA A 45 -3.61 -21.41 11.51
N LEU A 46 -4.57 -20.92 10.71
CA LEU A 46 -4.32 -20.45 9.34
C LEU A 46 -3.25 -19.35 9.28
N PHE A 47 -3.22 -18.44 10.25
CA PHE A 47 -2.17 -17.42 10.33
C PHE A 47 -0.80 -18.07 10.57
N VAL A 48 -0.69 -19.03 11.49
CA VAL A 48 0.56 -19.73 11.80
C VAL A 48 1.07 -20.48 10.58
N ASP A 49 0.19 -21.21 9.88
CA ASP A 49 0.54 -21.90 8.64
C ASP A 49 1.12 -20.95 7.59
N ARG A 50 0.52 -19.75 7.43
CA ARG A 50 1.03 -18.72 6.53
C ARG A 50 2.39 -18.16 6.96
N VAL A 51 2.61 -18.00 8.26
CA VAL A 51 3.91 -17.58 8.80
C VAL A 51 4.98 -18.63 8.52
N GLU A 52 4.67 -19.90 8.75
CA GLU A 52 5.57 -21.03 8.48
C GLU A 52 5.88 -21.19 6.97
N GLU A 53 4.92 -20.84 6.10
CA GLU A 53 5.13 -20.74 4.64
C GLU A 53 5.97 -19.51 4.22
N GLY A 54 6.44 -18.68 5.15
CA GLY A 54 7.25 -17.50 4.87
C GLY A 54 6.45 -16.25 4.45
N ALA A 55 5.15 -16.20 4.70
CA ALA A 55 4.31 -15.06 4.28
C ALA A 55 4.72 -13.72 4.92
N LEU A 56 5.38 -13.74 6.09
CA LEU A 56 5.92 -12.54 6.73
C LEU A 56 7.29 -12.12 6.17
N ASP A 57 7.94 -12.99 5.42
CA ASP A 57 9.25 -12.75 4.81
C ASP A 57 9.13 -12.33 3.34
N GLY A 58 7.91 -12.20 2.86
CA GLY A 58 7.61 -11.78 1.50
C GLY A 58 7.99 -10.34 1.24
N ASP A 59 8.59 -10.10 0.06
CA ASP A 59 8.80 -8.76 -0.46
C ASP A 59 7.47 -8.15 -0.89
N MET A 60 7.28 -6.86 -0.61
CA MET A 60 6.00 -6.22 -0.88
C MET A 60 6.16 -4.92 -1.66
N LEU A 61 5.44 -4.82 -2.77
CA LEU A 61 5.31 -3.57 -3.53
C LEU A 61 3.85 -3.11 -3.53
N LEU A 62 3.60 -2.00 -2.85
CA LEU A 62 2.27 -1.45 -2.63
C LEU A 62 2.01 -0.35 -3.65
N LEU A 63 1.13 -0.61 -4.62
CA LEU A 63 0.73 0.39 -5.61
C LEU A 63 -0.43 1.20 -5.06
N VAL A 64 -0.19 2.48 -4.88
CA VAL A 64 -1.15 3.42 -4.29
C VAL A 64 -1.61 4.41 -5.36
N ARG A 65 -2.91 4.50 -5.57
CA ARG A 65 -3.49 5.58 -6.34
C ARG A 65 -3.75 6.78 -5.43
N HIS A 66 -3.46 7.99 -5.92
CA HIS A 66 -3.80 9.21 -5.17
C HIS A 66 -5.28 9.29 -4.80
N GLY A 67 -5.58 9.88 -3.65
CA GLY A 67 -6.92 10.13 -3.16
C GLY A 67 -7.75 11.02 -4.09
N LYS A 68 -9.05 11.15 -3.81
CA LYS A 68 -9.95 11.99 -4.61
C LYS A 68 -9.45 13.42 -4.63
N ALA A 69 -9.02 13.90 -5.80
CA ALA A 69 -8.58 15.27 -6.02
C ALA A 69 -9.74 16.20 -6.39
N GLU A 70 -9.52 17.51 -6.28
CA GLU A 70 -10.46 18.52 -6.76
C GLU A 70 -10.83 18.29 -8.24
N PRO A 71 -12.07 18.53 -8.65
CA PRO A 71 -12.46 18.35 -10.06
C PRO A 71 -11.66 19.26 -10.98
N ARG A 72 -11.10 18.72 -12.07
CA ARG A 72 -10.33 19.54 -13.05
C ARG A 72 -11.08 20.76 -13.55
N LYS A 73 -12.41 20.66 -13.75
CA LYS A 73 -13.24 21.77 -14.23
C LYS A 73 -13.42 22.92 -13.21
N GLN A 74 -13.17 22.66 -11.92
CA GLN A 74 -13.33 23.63 -10.85
C GLN A 74 -11.97 24.17 -10.36
N TRP A 75 -10.89 23.53 -10.75
CA TRP A 75 -9.54 23.91 -10.36
C TRP A 75 -8.97 24.94 -11.33
N THR A 76 -8.52 26.08 -10.81
CA THR A 76 -8.00 27.22 -11.60
C THR A 76 -6.47 27.25 -11.70
N GLY A 77 -5.76 26.41 -10.90
CA GLY A 77 -4.31 26.27 -10.94
C GLY A 77 -3.85 25.23 -11.96
N THR A 78 -2.54 25.00 -12.00
CA THR A 78 -1.93 23.93 -12.80
C THR A 78 -2.28 22.55 -12.25
N ASP A 79 -2.35 21.53 -13.09
CA ASP A 79 -2.82 20.19 -12.67
C ASP A 79 -1.89 19.51 -11.66
N ASP A 80 -0.59 19.81 -11.73
CA ASP A 80 0.43 19.35 -10.75
C ASP A 80 0.15 19.84 -9.32
N LYS A 81 -0.43 21.05 -9.17
CA LYS A 81 -0.78 21.66 -7.89
C LYS A 81 -2.21 21.38 -7.43
N ARG A 82 -2.97 20.60 -8.17
CA ARG A 82 -4.34 20.25 -7.81
C ARG A 82 -4.37 19.33 -6.58
N PRO A 83 -4.97 19.79 -5.44
CA PRO A 83 -4.96 19.06 -4.19
C PRO A 83 -5.99 17.94 -4.14
N ILE A 84 -5.92 17.09 -3.12
CA ILE A 84 -7.01 16.19 -2.76
C ILE A 84 -8.14 16.96 -2.08
N THR A 85 -9.37 16.47 -2.24
CA THR A 85 -10.55 17.00 -1.54
C THR A 85 -10.53 16.59 -0.05
N PRO A 86 -11.37 17.21 0.83
CA PRO A 86 -11.55 16.74 2.21
C PRO A 86 -11.91 15.24 2.27
N ARG A 87 -12.76 14.76 1.35
CA ARG A 87 -13.06 13.32 1.23
C ARG A 87 -11.82 12.51 0.81
N GLY A 88 -10.99 13.04 -0.08
CA GLY A 88 -9.71 12.44 -0.46
C GLY A 88 -8.75 12.32 0.71
N ALA A 89 -8.68 13.35 1.56
CA ALA A 89 -7.87 13.35 2.77
C ALA A 89 -8.34 12.31 3.79
N SER A 90 -9.66 12.20 4.00
CA SER A 90 -10.26 11.19 4.87
C SER A 90 -9.94 9.76 4.39
N MET A 91 -10.02 9.54 3.06
CA MET A 91 -9.65 8.25 2.45
C MET A 91 -8.14 7.97 2.58
N ALA A 92 -7.28 8.97 2.40
CA ALA A 92 -5.84 8.84 2.58
C ALA A 92 -5.49 8.45 4.03
N TYR A 93 -6.12 9.09 5.01
CA TYR A 93 -5.95 8.74 6.43
C TYR A 93 -6.33 7.26 6.74
N SER A 94 -7.42 6.77 6.16
CA SER A 94 -7.80 5.35 6.31
C SER A 94 -6.79 4.43 5.61
N LEU A 95 -6.37 4.80 4.40
CA LEU A 95 -5.39 4.04 3.62
C LEU A 95 -4.03 3.93 4.33
N ASP A 96 -3.57 4.97 5.01
CA ASP A 96 -2.30 4.95 5.73
C ASP A 96 -2.26 3.84 6.78
N ARG A 97 -3.38 3.59 7.44
CA ARG A 97 -3.51 2.51 8.42
C ARG A 97 -3.43 1.13 7.78
N GLU A 98 -4.03 0.96 6.61
CA GLU A 98 -3.91 -0.28 5.82
C GLU A 98 -2.47 -0.49 5.34
N LEU A 99 -1.82 0.55 4.83
CA LEU A 99 -0.44 0.48 4.37
C LEU A 99 0.54 0.19 5.50
N ALA A 100 0.29 0.72 6.70
CA ALA A 100 1.12 0.47 7.88
C ALA A 100 1.22 -1.01 8.25
N CYS A 101 0.19 -1.81 7.97
CA CYS A 101 0.19 -3.26 8.22
C CYS A 101 1.27 -4.01 7.43
N TYR A 102 1.68 -3.48 6.29
CA TYR A 102 2.76 -4.05 5.46
C TYR A 102 4.14 -3.56 5.86
N ASN A 103 4.23 -2.69 6.86
CA ASN A 103 5.47 -2.10 7.38
C ASN A 103 6.42 -1.61 6.26
N PRO A 104 5.97 -0.67 5.41
CA PRO A 104 6.82 -0.15 4.35
C PRO A 104 8.06 0.52 4.94
N THR A 105 9.20 0.27 4.33
CA THR A 105 10.49 0.87 4.69
C THR A 105 10.94 1.94 3.70
N ARG A 106 10.18 2.11 2.62
CA ARG A 106 10.45 3.10 1.56
C ARG A 106 9.15 3.64 0.99
N LEU A 107 9.07 4.97 0.85
CA LEU A 107 7.93 5.68 0.28
C LEU A 107 8.35 6.44 -0.96
N ILE A 108 7.66 6.20 -2.07
CA ILE A 108 7.89 6.86 -3.36
C ILE A 108 6.59 7.47 -3.84
N THR A 109 6.64 8.61 -4.48
CA THR A 109 5.45 9.30 -4.98
C THR A 109 5.73 10.08 -6.27
N SER A 110 4.72 10.20 -7.11
CA SER A 110 4.70 11.27 -8.10
C SER A 110 4.85 12.63 -7.39
N PRO A 111 5.61 13.61 -7.94
CA PRO A 111 5.77 14.94 -7.34
C PRO A 111 4.48 15.77 -7.35
N TRP A 112 3.43 15.36 -8.04
CA TRP A 112 2.18 16.08 -8.06
C TRP A 112 1.50 16.11 -6.69
N LEU A 113 0.97 17.28 -6.32
CA LEU A 113 0.49 17.56 -4.97
C LEU A 113 -0.49 16.50 -4.42
N ARG A 114 -1.45 16.06 -5.23
CA ARG A 114 -2.44 15.05 -4.82
C ARG A 114 -1.83 13.70 -4.44
N CYS A 115 -0.72 13.30 -5.08
CA CYS A 115 -0.01 12.07 -4.73
C CYS A 115 0.77 12.25 -3.44
N GLN A 116 1.50 13.37 -3.28
CA GLN A 116 2.21 13.68 -2.06
C GLN A 116 1.25 13.73 -0.86
N GLN A 117 0.15 14.48 -0.97
CA GLN A 117 -0.85 14.59 0.10
C GLN A 117 -1.48 13.24 0.49
N THR A 118 -1.58 12.30 -0.46
CA THR A 118 -2.16 10.99 -0.19
C THR A 118 -1.30 10.15 0.72
N ILE A 119 0.03 10.21 0.57
CA ILE A 119 0.95 9.34 1.33
C ILE A 119 1.72 10.09 2.43
N GLN A 120 1.52 11.40 2.54
CA GLN A 120 2.26 12.25 3.46
C GLN A 120 2.02 11.89 4.93
N MET A 121 0.80 11.48 5.28
CA MET A 121 0.49 11.07 6.64
C MET A 121 1.34 9.85 7.05
N LEU A 122 1.46 8.86 6.17
CA LEU A 122 2.30 7.69 6.41
C LEU A 122 3.78 8.08 6.59
N SER A 123 4.27 9.03 5.77
CA SER A 123 5.62 9.58 5.92
C SER A 123 5.85 10.21 7.30
N TRP A 124 4.91 11.01 7.78
CA TRP A 124 5.00 11.61 9.12
C TRP A 124 4.92 10.60 10.25
N GLN A 125 4.04 9.62 10.14
CA GLN A 125 3.85 8.60 11.18
C GLN A 125 5.04 7.64 11.28
N THR A 126 5.64 7.30 10.14
CA THR A 126 6.78 6.36 10.09
C THR A 126 8.14 7.05 10.23
N GLY A 127 8.20 8.37 10.05
CA GLY A 127 9.46 9.11 9.94
C GLY A 127 10.22 8.84 8.64
N LEU A 128 9.63 8.08 7.69
CA LEU A 128 10.28 7.76 6.43
C LEU A 128 10.26 8.97 5.48
N PRO A 129 11.35 9.25 4.79
CA PRO A 129 11.38 10.31 3.78
C PRO A 129 10.50 9.95 2.59
N LEU A 130 9.85 10.96 2.03
CA LEU A 130 9.06 10.82 0.82
C LEU A 130 9.93 11.12 -0.40
N HIS A 131 10.21 10.11 -1.22
CA HIS A 131 11.00 10.23 -2.43
C HIS A 131 10.10 10.53 -3.63
N THR A 132 10.33 11.64 -4.32
CA THR A 132 9.60 11.98 -5.54
C THR A 132 10.24 11.37 -6.78
N ALA A 133 9.39 10.94 -7.72
CA ALA A 133 9.81 10.36 -9.00
C ALA A 133 9.01 10.98 -10.15
N GLU A 134 9.65 11.84 -10.93
CA GLU A 134 9.03 12.57 -12.06
C GLU A 134 8.41 11.63 -13.11
N PRO A 135 9.02 10.49 -13.50
CA PRO A 135 8.43 9.58 -14.48
C PRO A 135 7.05 9.03 -14.08
N LEU A 136 6.67 9.13 -12.79
CA LEU A 136 5.38 8.67 -12.29
C LEU A 136 4.26 9.72 -12.39
N THR A 137 4.50 10.87 -13.02
CA THR A 137 3.46 11.87 -13.32
C THR A 137 2.60 11.45 -14.53
N GLU A 138 1.38 12.01 -14.65
CA GLU A 138 0.53 11.73 -15.82
C GLU A 138 1.17 12.25 -17.10
N ASP A 139 1.80 13.44 -17.06
CA ASP A 139 2.39 14.08 -18.24
C ASP A 139 3.67 13.35 -18.69
N ALA A 140 4.56 13.00 -17.74
CA ALA A 140 5.76 12.24 -18.08
C ALA A 140 5.39 10.85 -18.63
N PHE A 141 4.40 10.17 -18.02
CA PHE A 141 3.90 8.90 -18.53
C PHE A 141 3.30 9.01 -19.93
N ALA A 142 2.54 10.08 -20.21
CA ALA A 142 1.97 10.29 -21.55
C ALA A 142 3.05 10.55 -22.60
N ALA A 143 4.15 11.20 -22.22
CA ALA A 143 5.29 11.47 -23.10
C ALA A 143 6.19 10.23 -23.30
N ASP A 144 6.47 9.49 -22.24
CA ASP A 144 7.34 8.30 -22.25
C ASP A 144 6.89 7.26 -21.20
N PRO A 145 5.97 6.35 -21.59
CA PRO A 145 5.52 5.27 -20.71
C PRO A 145 6.64 4.32 -20.26
N GLU A 146 7.66 4.14 -21.09
CA GLU A 146 8.78 3.25 -20.77
C GLU A 146 9.64 3.82 -19.63
N ALA A 147 9.85 5.12 -19.56
CA ALA A 147 10.55 5.76 -18.46
C ALA A 147 9.84 5.52 -17.11
N ALA A 148 8.51 5.55 -17.08
CA ALA A 148 7.73 5.24 -15.90
C ALA A 148 7.90 3.77 -15.49
N TRP A 149 7.89 2.84 -16.45
CA TRP A 149 8.15 1.44 -16.19
C TRP A 149 9.56 1.21 -15.65
N GLN A 150 10.59 1.81 -16.26
CA GLN A 150 11.98 1.66 -15.79
C GLN A 150 12.16 2.20 -14.37
N CYS A 151 11.53 3.34 -14.06
CA CYS A 151 11.52 3.89 -12.71
C CYS A 151 10.89 2.91 -11.71
N PHE A 152 9.72 2.38 -12.01
CA PHE A 152 9.02 1.42 -11.18
C PHE A 152 9.78 0.10 -11.06
N HIS A 153 10.30 -0.44 -12.16
CA HIS A 153 11.06 -1.69 -12.19
C HIS A 153 12.35 -1.62 -11.37
N LYS A 154 13.01 -0.45 -11.37
CA LYS A 154 14.15 -0.19 -10.46
C LYS A 154 13.75 -0.35 -9.00
N GLU A 155 12.61 0.22 -8.61
CA GLU A 155 12.13 0.12 -7.24
C GLU A 155 11.64 -1.30 -6.89
N LEU A 156 11.06 -2.01 -7.84
CA LEU A 156 10.74 -3.43 -7.68
C LEU A 156 12.02 -4.24 -7.40
N LYS A 157 13.08 -4.07 -8.19
CA LYS A 157 14.37 -4.74 -7.96
C LYS A 157 14.98 -4.38 -6.61
N ASN A 158 14.96 -3.09 -6.24
CA ASN A 158 15.46 -2.64 -4.94
C ASN A 158 14.70 -3.29 -3.78
N THR A 159 13.38 -3.41 -3.90
CA THR A 159 12.51 -4.03 -2.89
C THR A 159 12.86 -5.50 -2.71
N LEU A 160 12.99 -6.24 -3.81
CA LEU A 160 13.39 -7.65 -3.80
C LEU A 160 14.79 -7.87 -3.21
N GLN A 161 15.77 -7.04 -3.59
CA GLN A 161 17.14 -7.15 -3.09
C GLN A 161 17.28 -6.86 -1.59
N ARG A 162 16.39 -6.01 -1.05
CA ARG A 162 16.42 -5.59 0.36
C ARG A 162 15.50 -6.41 1.25
N HIS A 163 14.74 -7.32 0.69
CA HIS A 163 13.70 -8.06 1.39
C HIS A 163 12.81 -7.14 2.24
N SER A 164 12.14 -6.20 1.56
CA SER A 164 11.46 -5.09 2.20
C SER A 164 10.08 -4.82 1.59
N ALA A 165 9.37 -3.85 2.15
CA ALA A 165 8.13 -3.33 1.59
C ALA A 165 8.35 -1.89 1.09
N THR A 166 7.89 -1.60 -0.13
CA THR A 166 7.94 -0.24 -0.72
C THR A 166 6.53 0.18 -1.13
N ALA A 167 6.10 1.38 -0.72
CA ALA A 167 4.85 1.97 -1.19
C ALA A 167 5.14 3.01 -2.28
N VAL A 168 4.39 2.93 -3.40
CA VAL A 168 4.56 3.81 -4.56
C VAL A 168 3.23 4.46 -4.90
N CYS A 169 3.12 5.78 -4.64
CA CYS A 169 1.91 6.54 -4.92
C CYS A 169 1.99 7.24 -6.28
N MET A 170 1.00 6.98 -7.13
CA MET A 170 0.98 7.45 -8.51
C MET A 170 -0.44 7.67 -9.04
N HIS A 171 -0.57 7.83 -10.34
CA HIS A 171 -1.81 8.15 -11.03
C HIS A 171 -2.41 6.93 -11.73
N ARG A 172 -3.73 6.96 -11.95
CA ARG A 172 -4.47 5.88 -12.61
C ARG A 172 -3.86 5.44 -13.95
N PRO A 173 -3.53 6.34 -14.89
CA PRO A 173 -2.94 5.93 -16.17
C PRO A 173 -1.60 5.20 -15.99
N VAL A 174 -0.76 5.70 -15.09
CA VAL A 174 0.56 5.11 -14.79
C VAL A 174 0.40 3.69 -14.22
N ILE A 175 -0.52 3.51 -13.27
CA ILE A 175 -0.83 2.18 -12.70
C ILE A 175 -1.25 1.22 -13.83
N GLY A 176 -2.15 1.67 -14.72
CA GLY A 176 -2.61 0.86 -15.85
C GLY A 176 -1.47 0.41 -16.78
N GLY A 177 -0.54 1.31 -17.09
CA GLY A 177 0.65 0.97 -17.87
C GLY A 177 1.58 -0.02 -17.18
N ILE A 178 1.84 0.21 -15.88
CA ILE A 178 2.67 -0.71 -15.07
C ILE A 178 2.06 -2.11 -15.01
N PHE A 179 0.73 -2.24 -14.87
CA PHE A 179 0.06 -3.54 -14.91
C PHE A 179 0.24 -4.28 -16.23
N GLY A 180 0.38 -3.55 -17.35
CA GLY A 180 0.73 -4.13 -18.65
C GLY A 180 2.02 -4.93 -18.58
N HIS A 181 3.09 -4.32 -18.08
CA HIS A 181 4.39 -4.96 -17.91
C HIS A 181 4.40 -6.05 -16.83
N LEU A 182 3.70 -5.84 -15.70
CA LEU A 182 3.62 -6.84 -14.64
C LEU A 182 2.99 -8.16 -15.10
N ARG A 183 2.07 -8.12 -16.07
CA ARG A 183 1.48 -9.33 -16.67
C ARG A 183 2.53 -10.21 -17.35
N GLU A 184 3.52 -9.58 -17.99
CA GLU A 184 4.61 -10.29 -18.68
C GLU A 184 5.54 -10.99 -17.69
N LEU A 185 5.61 -10.48 -16.46
CA LEU A 185 6.41 -11.08 -15.38
C LEU A 185 5.68 -12.21 -14.63
N CYS A 186 4.38 -12.40 -14.87
CA CYS A 186 3.62 -13.43 -14.18
C CYS A 186 4.05 -14.84 -14.62
N ALA A 187 4.60 -15.63 -13.69
CA ALA A 187 5.08 -16.97 -13.94
C ALA A 187 3.97 -17.97 -14.37
N THR A 188 2.72 -17.70 -14.02
CA THR A 188 1.59 -18.59 -14.33
C THR A 188 0.36 -17.83 -14.78
N LYS A 189 -0.49 -18.50 -15.59
CA LYS A 189 -1.80 -17.94 -16.01
C LYS A 189 -2.72 -17.65 -14.82
N SER A 190 -2.60 -18.42 -13.74
CA SER A 190 -3.39 -18.19 -12.52
C SER A 190 -2.98 -16.90 -11.83
N LEU A 191 -1.68 -16.64 -11.66
CA LEU A 191 -1.17 -15.38 -11.09
C LEU A 191 -1.56 -14.19 -11.98
N MET A 192 -1.42 -14.32 -13.30
CA MET A 192 -1.85 -13.29 -14.24
C MET A 192 -3.35 -12.98 -14.09
N LYS A 193 -4.21 -14.00 -13.98
CA LYS A 193 -5.65 -13.81 -13.79
C LYS A 193 -5.96 -13.11 -12.47
N ARG A 194 -5.27 -13.43 -11.40
CA ARG A 194 -5.41 -12.77 -10.09
C ARG A 194 -4.97 -11.31 -10.16
N LEU A 195 -3.82 -11.03 -10.77
CA LEU A 195 -3.33 -9.66 -10.97
C LEU A 195 -4.36 -8.82 -11.75
N ILE A 196 -4.91 -9.38 -12.82
CA ILE A 196 -5.95 -8.74 -13.63
C ILE A 196 -7.21 -8.45 -12.82
N SER A 197 -7.73 -9.43 -12.08
CA SER A 197 -8.94 -9.27 -11.28
C SER A 197 -8.78 -8.25 -10.13
N SER A 198 -7.56 -8.03 -9.68
CA SER A 198 -7.23 -7.03 -8.65
C SER A 198 -7.02 -5.63 -9.23
N SER A 199 -6.94 -5.50 -10.56
CA SER A 199 -6.77 -4.19 -11.20
C SER A 199 -8.11 -3.45 -11.26
N PRO A 200 -8.24 -2.26 -10.64
CA PRO A 200 -9.49 -1.50 -10.65
C PRO A 200 -9.80 -0.85 -12.01
N TYR A 201 -9.05 -1.16 -13.07
CA TYR A 201 -9.01 -0.39 -14.32
C TYR A 201 -9.07 -1.22 -15.60
N MET A 202 -9.52 -2.45 -15.48
CA MET A 202 -9.82 -3.25 -16.67
C MET A 202 -11.29 -3.45 -16.84
#